data_5da67e80fd8fe95d3b49e118d72cd44a
#
_entry.id   5da67e80fd8fe95d3b49e118d72cd44a
#
_cell.length_a   1.000
_cell.length_b   1.000
_cell.length_c   1.000
_cell.angle_alpha   90.00
_cell.angle_beta   90.00
_cell.angle_gamma   90.00
#
_symmetry.space_group_name_H-M   'P 1'
#
loop_
_entity.id
_entity.type
_entity.pdbx_description
1 polymer ?
#
loop_
_entity_poly.entity_id
_entity_poly.type
_entity_poly.pdbx_seq_one_letter_code
_entity_poly.pdbx_strand_id
1 'polypeptide(L)'
;MGADHHGPTTLFDKSFRQSLSVDEAAVFDHFFIAVICPMFYVETLADLEKSPRPGHTPEDEVRIIARKFPEMHGTPCAHYLDLCVPNLMGQNVPMTGQIPIIGGKAVKVDDRRGVVFEERPEAEAFRRWQAEEFLEVERRFAKAWRAGLMATDTLTIAAGLKAMGVDAQACKSVQHAKTLAEEFVKANTMPYDRIKLAIMALGLPAESEAFIAKQWEISGFQPLVDFAPYAANVLTAELFFHIALQANLVTPHDRQDIG
;
A
#
# COMPACT_ATOMS: atom_id res chain seq x y z
N MET A 1 5.17 -29.90 12.31
CA MET A 1 6.43 -29.48 12.95
C MET A 1 6.78 -28.14 12.33
N GLY A 2 6.36 -27.03 12.96
CA GLY A 2 6.68 -25.71 12.47
C GLY A 2 8.16 -25.44 12.73
N ALA A 3 8.93 -25.15 11.69
CA ALA A 3 10.28 -24.67 11.84
C ALA A 3 10.23 -23.32 12.56
N ASP A 4 10.92 -23.20 13.70
CA ASP A 4 11.14 -21.91 14.34
C ASP A 4 11.98 -21.06 13.40
N HIS A 5 11.33 -20.24 12.56
CA HIS A 5 12.02 -19.27 11.74
C HIS A 5 12.51 -18.12 12.63
N HIS A 6 13.82 -18.02 12.80
CA HIS A 6 14.49 -16.98 13.58
C HIS A 6 15.15 -15.91 12.69
N GLY A 7 14.72 -15.77 11.45
CA GLY A 7 15.25 -14.79 10.51
C GLY A 7 14.77 -13.37 10.77
N PRO A 8 15.45 -12.35 10.24
CA PRO A 8 14.96 -10.98 10.27
C PRO A 8 13.67 -10.84 9.44
N THR A 9 12.73 -10.03 9.96
CA THR A 9 11.48 -9.71 9.25
C THR A 9 11.77 -8.71 8.14
N THR A 10 11.26 -8.97 6.95
CA THR A 10 11.43 -8.08 5.80
C THR A 10 10.12 -7.88 5.03
N LEU A 11 9.90 -6.66 4.59
CA LEU A 11 8.86 -6.27 3.63
C LEU A 11 9.55 -6.08 2.27
N PHE A 12 8.91 -6.52 1.21
CA PHE A 12 9.41 -6.39 -0.16
C PHE A 12 8.28 -5.99 -1.11
N ASP A 13 8.66 -5.40 -2.22
CA ASP A 13 7.75 -5.07 -3.31
C ASP A 13 7.66 -6.20 -4.34
N LYS A 14 6.75 -6.04 -5.30
CA LYS A 14 6.54 -6.98 -6.38
C LYS A 14 7.77 -7.06 -7.30
N SER A 15 8.41 -5.93 -7.60
CA SER A 15 9.56 -5.85 -8.51
C SER A 15 10.75 -6.64 -7.97
N PHE A 16 10.98 -6.57 -6.66
CA PHE A 16 12.01 -7.39 -6.01
C PHE A 16 11.74 -8.89 -6.21
N ARG A 17 10.51 -9.36 -5.93
CA ARG A 17 10.16 -10.77 -6.13
C ARG A 17 10.22 -11.19 -7.60
N GLN A 18 9.84 -10.32 -8.51
CA GLN A 18 9.95 -10.57 -9.95
C GLN A 18 11.39 -10.81 -10.40
N SER A 19 12.35 -10.09 -9.82
CA SER A 19 13.77 -10.20 -10.17
C SER A 19 14.41 -11.52 -9.75
N LEU A 20 13.86 -12.22 -8.75
CA LEU A 20 14.39 -13.49 -8.26
C LEU A 20 14.00 -14.65 -9.19
N SER A 21 14.87 -15.65 -9.33
CA SER A 21 14.48 -16.99 -9.76
C SER A 21 13.66 -17.70 -8.67
N VAL A 22 13.08 -18.86 -8.98
CA VAL A 22 12.36 -19.68 -7.99
C VAL A 22 13.31 -20.15 -6.88
N ASP A 23 14.53 -20.57 -7.24
CA ASP A 23 15.51 -21.05 -6.28
C ASP A 23 16.00 -19.91 -5.36
N GLU A 24 16.26 -18.72 -5.91
CA GLU A 24 16.62 -17.54 -5.12
C GLU A 24 15.48 -17.11 -4.19
N ALA A 25 14.23 -17.22 -4.64
CA ALA A 25 13.07 -16.94 -3.81
C ALA A 25 12.96 -17.94 -2.63
N ALA A 26 13.24 -19.22 -2.87
CA ALA A 26 13.25 -20.23 -1.81
C ALA A 26 14.38 -19.96 -0.79
N VAL A 27 15.58 -19.59 -1.28
CA VAL A 27 16.68 -19.17 -0.41
C VAL A 27 16.31 -17.94 0.41
N PHE A 28 15.70 -16.94 -0.21
CA PHE A 28 15.22 -15.74 0.48
C PHE A 28 14.24 -16.08 1.61
N ASP A 29 13.24 -16.92 1.34
CA ASP A 29 12.23 -17.32 2.33
C ASP A 29 12.83 -18.18 3.46
N HIS A 30 13.98 -18.83 3.21
CA HIS A 30 14.71 -19.56 4.26
C HIS A 30 15.40 -18.62 5.25
N PHE A 31 15.94 -17.49 4.78
CA PHE A 31 16.69 -16.55 5.62
C PHE A 31 15.83 -15.45 6.25
N PHE A 32 14.70 -15.10 5.65
CA PHE A 32 13.88 -13.99 6.07
C PHE A 32 12.45 -14.44 6.43
N ILE A 33 11.89 -13.80 7.44
CA ILE A 33 10.45 -13.85 7.66
C ILE A 33 9.83 -12.83 6.70
N ALA A 34 9.35 -13.32 5.56
CA ALA A 34 8.76 -12.49 4.53
C ALA A 34 7.41 -11.95 4.98
N VAL A 35 7.25 -10.63 4.99
CA VAL A 35 5.96 -9.96 5.23
C VAL A 35 5.42 -9.47 3.90
N ILE A 36 4.19 -9.88 3.59
CA ILE A 36 3.56 -9.62 2.31
C ILE A 36 2.55 -8.47 2.49
N CYS A 37 2.77 -7.37 1.76
CA CYS A 37 1.81 -6.28 1.69
C CYS A 37 0.53 -6.74 0.95
N PRO A 38 -0.68 -6.42 1.44
CA PRO A 38 -1.92 -6.68 0.71
C PRO A 38 -1.91 -6.13 -0.71
N MET A 39 -1.27 -4.98 -0.95
CA MET A 39 -1.11 -4.42 -2.29
C MET A 39 -0.34 -5.34 -3.23
N PHE A 40 0.58 -6.15 -2.72
CA PHE A 40 1.30 -7.14 -3.54
C PHE A 40 0.34 -8.14 -4.22
N TYR A 41 -0.71 -8.57 -3.51
CA TYR A 41 -1.74 -9.45 -4.08
C TYR A 41 -2.55 -8.74 -5.15
N VAL A 42 -2.95 -7.50 -4.87
CA VAL A 42 -3.70 -6.65 -5.80
C VAL A 42 -2.90 -6.42 -7.08
N GLU A 43 -1.64 -6.01 -6.96
CA GLU A 43 -0.74 -5.76 -8.09
C GLU A 43 -0.45 -7.04 -8.89
N THR A 44 -0.28 -8.18 -8.20
CA THR A 44 -0.04 -9.46 -8.87
C THR A 44 -1.26 -9.88 -9.65
N LEU A 45 -2.45 -9.78 -9.06
CA LEU A 45 -3.70 -10.12 -9.72
C LEU A 45 -4.01 -9.17 -10.90
N ALA A 46 -3.65 -7.89 -10.78
CA ALA A 46 -3.83 -6.90 -11.84
C ALA A 46 -3.04 -7.21 -13.12
N ASP A 47 -2.04 -8.10 -13.05
CA ASP A 47 -1.32 -8.57 -14.24
C ASP A 47 -2.21 -9.38 -15.20
N LEU A 48 -3.36 -9.90 -14.74
CA LEU A 48 -4.37 -10.48 -15.63
C LEU A 48 -4.90 -9.51 -16.70
N GLU A 49 -4.78 -8.20 -16.46
CA GLU A 49 -5.25 -7.14 -17.36
C GLU A 49 -4.08 -6.39 -18.04
N LYS A 50 -2.84 -6.84 -17.85
CA LYS A 50 -1.68 -6.32 -18.58
C LYS A 50 -1.48 -7.09 -19.90
N SER A 51 -0.83 -6.42 -20.87
CA SER A 51 -0.35 -7.12 -22.07
C SER A 51 0.75 -8.09 -21.66
N PRO A 52 0.56 -9.41 -21.87
CA PRO A 52 1.55 -10.39 -21.48
C PRO A 52 2.81 -10.27 -22.36
N ARG A 53 3.92 -10.81 -21.87
CA ARG A 53 5.14 -10.95 -22.65
C ARG A 53 4.93 -11.88 -23.85
N PRO A 54 5.70 -11.74 -24.94
CA PRO A 54 5.60 -12.62 -26.09
C PRO A 54 5.67 -14.10 -25.69
N GLY A 55 4.67 -14.87 -26.10
CA GLY A 55 4.57 -16.31 -25.80
C GLY A 55 3.96 -16.66 -24.45
N HIS A 56 3.49 -15.68 -23.68
CA HIS A 56 2.82 -15.86 -22.40
C HIS A 56 1.34 -15.44 -22.47
N THR A 57 0.54 -16.01 -21.59
CA THR A 57 -0.82 -15.52 -21.29
C THR A 57 -0.80 -14.59 -20.08
N PRO A 58 -1.84 -13.79 -19.84
CA PRO A 58 -1.96 -13.03 -18.60
C PRO A 58 -1.89 -13.91 -17.34
N GLU A 59 -2.46 -15.11 -17.40
CA GLU A 59 -2.42 -16.10 -16.34
C GLU A 59 -1.00 -16.60 -16.07
N ASP A 60 -0.19 -16.77 -17.12
CA ASP A 60 1.22 -17.12 -16.99
C ASP A 60 2.00 -16.08 -16.20
N GLU A 61 1.74 -14.79 -16.43
CA GLU A 61 2.42 -13.70 -15.71
C GLU A 61 2.15 -13.76 -14.21
N VAL A 62 0.89 -13.97 -13.82
CA VAL A 62 0.51 -14.15 -12.42
C VAL A 62 1.10 -15.43 -11.84
N ARG A 63 1.04 -16.54 -12.56
CA ARG A 63 1.60 -17.83 -12.14
C ARG A 63 3.10 -17.76 -11.89
N ILE A 64 3.86 -17.07 -12.74
CA ILE A 64 5.31 -16.91 -12.60
C ILE A 64 5.66 -16.24 -11.25
N ILE A 65 4.88 -15.24 -10.86
CA ILE A 65 5.06 -14.59 -9.56
C ILE A 65 4.62 -15.53 -8.43
N ALA A 66 3.46 -16.16 -8.55
CA ALA A 66 2.92 -17.07 -7.55
C ALA A 66 3.88 -18.25 -7.25
N ARG A 67 4.57 -18.78 -8.25
CA ARG A 67 5.56 -19.85 -8.09
C ARG A 67 6.81 -19.45 -7.29
N LYS A 68 7.04 -18.15 -7.09
CA LYS A 68 8.14 -17.64 -6.26
C LYS A 68 7.78 -17.60 -4.77
N PHE A 69 6.63 -18.15 -4.41
CA PHE A 69 6.19 -18.34 -3.03
C PHE A 69 5.90 -19.83 -2.77
N PRO A 70 6.92 -20.70 -2.78
CA PRO A 70 6.71 -22.15 -2.76
C PRO A 70 6.04 -22.64 -1.48
N GLU A 71 6.24 -21.99 -0.35
CA GLU A 71 5.74 -22.44 0.96
C GLU A 71 4.86 -21.45 1.70
N MET A 72 4.53 -20.30 1.12
CA MET A 72 3.60 -19.30 1.66
C MET A 72 3.64 -19.10 3.19
N HIS A 73 4.83 -19.01 3.75
CA HIS A 73 5.00 -18.68 5.17
C HIS A 73 4.88 -17.17 5.46
N GLY A 74 4.61 -16.37 4.43
CA GLY A 74 4.51 -14.92 4.56
C GLY A 74 3.35 -14.50 5.44
N THR A 75 3.65 -13.69 6.46
CA THR A 75 2.64 -13.04 7.29
C THR A 75 2.22 -11.75 6.61
N PRO A 76 0.94 -11.53 6.29
CA PRO A 76 0.51 -10.28 5.70
C PRO A 76 0.64 -9.14 6.71
N CYS A 77 1.16 -8.01 6.26
CA CYS A 77 1.12 -6.77 7.03
C CYS A 77 -0.27 -6.12 6.97
N ALA A 78 -0.48 -5.14 7.84
CA ALA A 78 -1.65 -4.28 7.77
C ALA A 78 -1.71 -3.57 6.41
N HIS A 79 -2.88 -3.49 5.83
CA HIS A 79 -3.12 -2.54 4.75
C HIS A 79 -2.99 -1.12 5.30
N TYR A 80 -2.45 -0.17 4.51
CA TYR A 80 -2.28 1.20 5.02
C TYR A 80 -3.59 1.86 5.48
N LEU A 81 -4.72 1.50 4.87
CA LEU A 81 -6.04 1.97 5.31
C LEU A 81 -6.40 1.50 6.71
N ASP A 82 -5.97 0.28 7.10
CA ASP A 82 -6.22 -0.27 8.45
C ASP A 82 -5.50 0.55 9.55
N LEU A 83 -4.57 1.40 9.15
CA LEU A 83 -3.83 2.30 10.03
C LEU A 83 -4.29 3.76 9.86
N CYS A 84 -4.53 4.21 8.63
CA CYS A 84 -4.98 5.57 8.36
C CYS A 84 -6.37 5.84 8.94
N VAL A 85 -7.32 4.91 8.75
CA VAL A 85 -8.70 5.10 9.20
C VAL A 85 -8.79 5.23 10.73
N PRO A 86 -8.27 4.28 11.53
CA PRO A 86 -8.25 4.45 12.99
C PRO A 86 -7.52 5.72 13.43
N ASN A 87 -6.41 6.09 12.74
CA ASN A 87 -5.65 7.29 13.07
C ASN A 87 -6.49 8.57 12.86
N LEU A 88 -7.21 8.68 11.74
CA LEU A 88 -8.16 9.77 11.49
C LEU A 88 -9.37 9.74 12.44
N MET A 89 -9.69 8.59 13.01
CA MET A 89 -10.72 8.42 14.04
C MET A 89 -10.22 8.75 15.46
N GLY A 90 -9.02 9.32 15.59
CA GLY A 90 -8.43 9.72 16.85
C GLY A 90 -7.75 8.59 17.64
N GLN A 91 -7.54 7.42 17.03
CA GLN A 91 -6.79 6.34 17.66
C GLN A 91 -5.29 6.55 17.47
N ASN A 92 -4.52 6.24 18.52
CA ASN A 92 -3.07 6.29 18.43
C ASN A 92 -2.55 5.10 17.61
N VAL A 93 -1.94 5.38 16.47
CA VAL A 93 -1.22 4.40 15.65
C VAL A 93 0.27 4.57 15.91
N PRO A 94 0.96 3.54 16.44
CA PRO A 94 2.38 3.65 16.76
C PRO A 94 3.25 3.89 15.52
N MET A 95 4.06 4.95 15.53
CA MET A 95 5.02 5.29 14.48
C MET A 95 6.42 4.77 14.84
N THR A 96 6.51 3.45 15.09
CA THR A 96 7.76 2.81 15.61
C THR A 96 8.72 2.36 14.52
N GLY A 97 8.33 2.46 13.24
CA GLY A 97 9.08 1.87 12.12
C GLY A 97 9.00 0.33 12.05
N GLN A 98 8.22 -0.30 12.93
CA GLN A 98 7.94 -1.73 12.84
C GLN A 98 6.86 -2.00 11.81
N ILE A 99 6.95 -3.14 11.13
CA ILE A 99 5.94 -3.58 10.18
C ILE A 99 4.71 -4.05 10.99
N PRO A 100 3.56 -3.39 10.88
CA PRO A 100 2.36 -3.79 11.59
C PRO A 100 1.76 -5.04 10.95
N ILE A 101 1.57 -6.06 11.76
CA ILE A 101 0.94 -7.33 11.36
C ILE A 101 -0.47 -7.36 11.93
N ILE A 102 -1.45 -7.62 11.07
CA ILE A 102 -2.85 -7.73 11.49
C ILE A 102 -3.28 -9.19 11.54
N GLY A 103 -4.14 -9.48 12.51
CA GLY A 103 -4.72 -10.81 12.73
C GLY A 103 -3.80 -11.71 13.53
N GLY A 104 -4.27 -12.92 13.73
CA GLY A 104 -3.64 -13.88 14.61
C GLY A 104 -4.31 -13.92 15.98
N LYS A 105 -4.32 -15.10 16.56
CA LYS A 105 -4.84 -15.35 17.90
C LYS A 105 -3.67 -15.46 18.87
N ALA A 106 -3.67 -14.64 19.91
CA ALA A 106 -2.72 -14.80 20.99
C ALA A 106 -2.91 -16.18 21.65
N VAL A 107 -1.84 -16.94 21.72
CA VAL A 107 -1.84 -18.27 22.37
C VAL A 107 -0.79 -18.31 23.46
N LYS A 108 -1.09 -19.05 24.50
CA LYS A 108 -0.13 -19.40 25.55
C LYS A 108 -0.02 -20.91 25.60
N VAL A 109 1.19 -21.40 25.35
CA VAL A 109 1.51 -22.83 25.49
C VAL A 109 2.59 -22.92 26.55
N ASP A 110 2.27 -23.51 27.67
CA ASP A 110 3.10 -23.52 28.89
C ASP A 110 3.45 -22.07 29.31
N ASP A 111 4.73 -21.74 29.44
CA ASP A 111 5.21 -20.40 29.77
C ASP A 111 5.53 -19.52 28.54
N ARG A 112 5.36 -20.04 27.34
CA ARG A 112 5.61 -19.31 26.09
C ARG A 112 4.34 -18.62 25.61
N ARG A 113 4.48 -17.35 25.25
CA ARG A 113 3.42 -16.58 24.56
C ARG A 113 3.78 -16.48 23.09
N GLY A 114 2.80 -16.67 22.22
CA GLY A 114 2.95 -16.57 20.79
C GLY A 114 1.68 -16.06 20.14
N VAL A 115 1.75 -15.90 18.82
CA VAL A 115 0.58 -15.59 18.01
C VAL A 115 0.48 -16.67 16.94
N VAL A 116 -0.69 -17.26 16.81
CA VAL A 116 -1.00 -18.23 15.75
C VAL A 116 -1.82 -17.53 14.71
N PHE A 117 -1.35 -17.56 13.47
CA PHE A 117 -2.08 -17.07 12.30
C PHE A 117 -2.84 -18.24 11.69
N GLU A 118 -4.14 -18.06 11.49
CA GLU A 118 -4.92 -18.97 10.67
C GLU A 118 -4.49 -18.83 9.21
N GLU A 119 -4.67 -19.89 8.43
CA GLU A 119 -4.44 -19.84 7.01
C GLU A 119 -5.32 -18.76 6.37
N ARG A 120 -4.70 -17.91 5.55
CA ARG A 120 -5.36 -16.73 5.01
C ARG A 120 -5.85 -16.96 3.59
N PRO A 121 -6.93 -16.27 3.18
CA PRO A 121 -7.45 -16.34 1.82
C PRO A 121 -6.38 -16.05 0.76
N GLU A 122 -5.43 -15.17 1.07
CA GLU A 122 -4.34 -14.82 0.18
C GLU A 122 -3.39 -15.98 -0.08
N ALA A 123 -3.08 -16.78 0.95
CA ALA A 123 -2.24 -17.98 0.77
C ALA A 123 -2.93 -19.01 -0.12
N GLU A 124 -4.23 -19.19 0.06
CA GLU A 124 -5.04 -20.04 -0.79
C GLU A 124 -5.11 -19.51 -2.23
N ALA A 125 -5.23 -18.19 -2.41
CA ALA A 125 -5.21 -17.55 -3.72
C ALA A 125 -3.90 -17.86 -4.47
N PHE A 126 -2.75 -17.70 -3.83
CA PHE A 126 -1.45 -18.01 -4.47
C PHE A 126 -1.34 -19.47 -4.88
N ARG A 127 -1.83 -20.42 -4.08
CA ARG A 127 -1.85 -21.86 -4.47
C ARG A 127 -2.70 -22.10 -5.72
N ARG A 128 -3.88 -21.48 -5.80
CA ARG A 128 -4.72 -21.57 -7.00
C ARG A 128 -4.02 -20.97 -8.20
N TRP A 129 -3.40 -19.79 -8.07
CA TRP A 129 -2.69 -19.14 -9.17
C TRP A 129 -1.47 -19.93 -9.65
N GLN A 130 -0.79 -20.65 -8.76
CA GLN A 130 0.27 -21.59 -9.14
C GLN A 130 -0.28 -22.73 -10.04
N ALA A 131 -1.53 -23.14 -9.80
CA ALA A 131 -2.25 -24.14 -10.59
C ALA A 131 -3.02 -23.54 -11.77
N GLU A 132 -2.90 -22.25 -12.05
CA GLU A 132 -3.66 -21.51 -13.09
C GLU A 132 -5.19 -21.48 -12.83
N GLU A 133 -5.60 -21.62 -11.58
CA GLU A 133 -6.99 -21.56 -11.16
C GLU A 133 -7.34 -20.14 -10.66
N PHE A 134 -8.13 -19.42 -11.46
CA PHE A 134 -8.57 -18.07 -11.16
C PHE A 134 -10.08 -18.00 -10.97
N LEU A 135 -10.50 -17.36 -9.87
CA LEU A 135 -11.92 -17.13 -9.61
C LEU A 135 -12.46 -15.98 -10.47
N GLU A 136 -13.73 -16.05 -10.83
CA GLU A 136 -14.39 -14.98 -11.58
C GLU A 136 -14.40 -13.64 -10.83
N VAL A 137 -14.47 -13.68 -9.49
CA VAL A 137 -14.38 -12.47 -8.66
C VAL A 137 -12.99 -11.84 -8.74
N GLU A 138 -11.93 -12.65 -8.83
CA GLU A 138 -10.55 -12.17 -8.98
C GLU A 138 -10.36 -11.49 -10.34
N ARG A 139 -10.88 -12.07 -11.42
CA ARG A 139 -10.86 -11.46 -12.77
C ARG A 139 -11.61 -10.13 -12.81
N ARG A 140 -12.80 -10.09 -12.23
CA ARG A 140 -13.59 -8.84 -12.15
C ARG A 140 -12.87 -7.77 -11.32
N PHE A 141 -12.25 -8.17 -10.23
CA PHE A 141 -11.47 -7.25 -9.39
C PHE A 141 -10.26 -6.70 -10.14
N ALA A 142 -9.45 -7.55 -10.81
CA ALA A 142 -8.32 -7.13 -11.61
C ALA A 142 -8.72 -6.10 -12.66
N LYS A 143 -9.82 -6.36 -13.39
CA LYS A 143 -10.36 -5.44 -14.39
C LYS A 143 -10.79 -4.10 -13.78
N ALA A 144 -11.54 -4.13 -12.67
CA ALA A 144 -11.99 -2.92 -11.99
C ALA A 144 -10.80 -2.09 -11.46
N TRP A 145 -9.82 -2.75 -10.85
CA TRP A 145 -8.60 -2.11 -10.37
C TRP A 145 -7.82 -1.44 -11.49
N ARG A 146 -7.58 -2.17 -12.59
CA ARG A 146 -6.88 -1.61 -13.75
C ARG A 146 -7.62 -0.43 -14.37
N ALA A 147 -8.94 -0.53 -14.50
CA ALA A 147 -9.76 0.57 -15.00
C ALA A 147 -9.68 1.79 -14.09
N GLY A 148 -9.70 1.61 -12.77
CA GLY A 148 -9.54 2.69 -11.79
C GLY A 148 -8.19 3.39 -11.90
N LEU A 149 -7.09 2.64 -12.03
CA LEU A 149 -5.76 3.20 -12.23
C LEU A 149 -5.66 4.03 -13.51
N MET A 150 -6.23 3.53 -14.61
CA MET A 150 -6.21 4.21 -15.91
C MET A 150 -7.14 5.43 -15.96
N ALA A 151 -8.21 5.44 -15.15
CA ALA A 151 -9.17 6.55 -15.10
C ALA A 151 -8.67 7.74 -14.26
N THR A 152 -7.54 7.63 -13.58
CA THR A 152 -7.02 8.72 -12.75
C THR A 152 -6.65 9.93 -13.63
N ASP A 153 -7.43 10.99 -13.49
CA ASP A 153 -7.24 12.24 -14.22
C ASP A 153 -6.12 13.08 -13.59
N THR A 154 -4.93 12.92 -14.16
CA THR A 154 -3.74 13.67 -13.73
C THR A 154 -3.86 15.18 -13.95
N LEU A 155 -4.68 15.62 -14.92
CA LEU A 155 -4.89 17.05 -15.18
C LEU A 155 -5.76 17.69 -14.11
N THR A 156 -6.82 17.03 -13.69
CA THR A 156 -7.66 17.49 -12.57
C THR A 156 -6.86 17.56 -11.28
N ILE A 157 -6.01 16.55 -11.00
CA ILE A 157 -5.11 16.58 -9.84
C ILE A 157 -4.14 17.75 -9.90
N ALA A 158 -3.52 18.00 -11.09
CA ALA A 158 -2.62 19.13 -11.29
C ALA A 158 -3.31 20.48 -11.04
N ALA A 159 -4.53 20.65 -11.56
CA ALA A 159 -5.32 21.85 -11.35
C ALA A 159 -5.66 22.04 -9.86
N GLY A 160 -6.01 20.95 -9.17
CA GLY A 160 -6.25 20.94 -7.72
C GLY A 160 -5.02 21.36 -6.91
N LEU A 161 -3.85 20.77 -7.20
CA LEU A 161 -2.58 21.15 -6.56
C LEU A 161 -2.26 22.63 -6.76
N LYS A 162 -2.40 23.13 -7.98
CA LYS A 162 -2.19 24.54 -8.30
C LYS A 162 -3.15 25.46 -7.55
N ALA A 163 -4.43 25.10 -7.48
CA ALA A 163 -5.43 25.85 -6.70
C ALA A 163 -5.10 25.90 -5.21
N MET A 164 -4.43 24.87 -4.68
CA MET A 164 -3.94 24.81 -3.31
C MET A 164 -2.56 25.46 -3.10
N GLY A 165 -2.01 26.14 -4.13
CA GLY A 165 -0.74 26.85 -4.05
C GLY A 165 0.50 25.98 -4.27
N VAL A 166 0.34 24.74 -4.74
CA VAL A 166 1.47 23.84 -5.06
C VAL A 166 1.82 23.97 -6.55
N ASP A 167 2.93 24.65 -6.86
CA ASP A 167 3.45 24.73 -8.22
C ASP A 167 4.37 23.55 -8.52
N ALA A 168 3.77 22.46 -8.94
CA ALA A 168 4.50 21.24 -9.30
C ALA A 168 5.46 21.46 -10.49
N GLN A 169 5.13 22.36 -11.43
CA GLN A 169 5.98 22.60 -12.60
C GLN A 169 7.28 23.32 -12.25
N ALA A 170 7.31 24.08 -11.15
CA ALA A 170 8.51 24.70 -10.63
C ALA A 170 9.49 23.69 -9.99
N CYS A 171 9.07 22.44 -9.85
CA CYS A 171 9.85 21.41 -9.20
C CYS A 171 10.96 20.89 -10.11
N LYS A 172 12.21 20.91 -9.65
CA LYS A 172 13.39 20.58 -10.47
C LYS A 172 14.07 19.27 -10.10
N SER A 173 13.65 18.63 -9.01
CA SER A 173 14.24 17.39 -8.53
C SER A 173 13.27 16.61 -7.65
N VAL A 174 13.50 15.31 -7.54
CA VAL A 174 12.75 14.41 -6.64
C VAL A 174 12.79 14.92 -5.20
N GLN A 175 13.96 15.40 -4.74
CA GLN A 175 14.09 15.95 -3.39
C GLN A 175 13.25 17.22 -3.21
N HIS A 176 13.16 18.08 -4.22
CA HIS A 176 12.32 19.27 -4.18
C HIS A 176 10.82 18.90 -4.13
N ALA A 177 10.40 17.89 -4.91
CA ALA A 177 9.03 17.38 -4.87
C ALA A 177 8.66 16.86 -3.48
N LYS A 178 9.58 16.11 -2.85
CA LYS A 178 9.41 15.62 -1.48
C LYS A 178 9.25 16.77 -0.48
N THR A 179 10.13 17.75 -0.56
CA THR A 179 10.09 18.93 0.34
C THR A 179 8.76 19.69 0.19
N LEU A 180 8.31 19.92 -1.05
CA LEU A 180 7.03 20.58 -1.29
C LEU A 180 5.84 19.80 -0.70
N ALA A 181 5.82 18.47 -0.86
CA ALA A 181 4.78 17.63 -0.28
C ALA A 181 4.77 17.71 1.25
N GLU A 182 5.95 17.60 1.87
CA GLU A 182 6.09 17.69 3.33
C GLU A 182 5.66 19.06 3.87
N GLU A 183 6.11 20.14 3.25
CA GLU A 183 5.77 21.51 3.66
C GLU A 183 4.26 21.75 3.51
N PHE A 184 3.66 21.27 2.42
CA PHE A 184 2.24 21.38 2.19
C PHE A 184 1.42 20.67 3.29
N VAL A 185 1.76 19.44 3.64
CA VAL A 185 1.03 18.67 4.66
C VAL A 185 1.26 19.22 6.06
N LYS A 186 2.46 19.74 6.35
CA LYS A 186 2.81 20.38 7.64
C LYS A 186 2.23 21.77 7.81
N ALA A 187 1.87 22.46 6.71
CA ALA A 187 1.36 23.81 6.78
C ALA A 187 0.09 23.90 7.62
N ASN A 188 0.11 24.78 8.61
CA ASN A 188 -1.02 25.02 9.51
C ASN A 188 -2.06 26.01 8.94
N THR A 189 -1.90 26.41 7.68
CA THR A 189 -2.89 27.20 6.97
C THR A 189 -4.00 26.29 6.47
N MET A 190 -5.25 26.58 6.87
CA MET A 190 -6.43 25.77 6.53
C MET A 190 -6.29 24.28 6.93
N PRO A 191 -6.10 23.94 8.19
CA PRO A 191 -5.85 22.55 8.62
C PRO A 191 -7.01 21.61 8.28
N TYR A 192 -8.24 22.11 8.21
CA TYR A 192 -9.41 21.31 7.81
C TYR A 192 -9.33 20.87 6.36
N ASP A 193 -8.78 21.68 5.45
CA ASP A 193 -8.62 21.30 4.05
C ASP A 193 -7.62 20.15 3.90
N ARG A 194 -6.63 20.04 4.78
CA ARG A 194 -5.68 18.91 4.82
C ARG A 194 -6.37 17.62 5.25
N ILE A 195 -7.30 17.71 6.20
CA ILE A 195 -8.12 16.57 6.63
C ILE A 195 -9.04 16.11 5.50
N LYS A 196 -9.71 17.04 4.83
CA LYS A 196 -10.53 16.72 3.65
C LYS A 196 -9.72 16.08 2.53
N LEU A 197 -8.53 16.61 2.26
CA LEU A 197 -7.64 16.06 1.25
C LEU A 197 -7.20 14.63 1.62
N ALA A 198 -6.90 14.37 2.90
CA ALA A 198 -6.58 13.02 3.36
C ALA A 198 -7.77 12.05 3.19
N ILE A 199 -8.98 12.48 3.53
CA ILE A 199 -10.22 11.70 3.32
C ILE A 199 -10.40 11.35 1.85
N MET A 200 -10.22 12.33 0.96
CA MET A 200 -10.33 12.14 -0.49
C MET A 200 -9.22 11.21 -1.02
N ALA A 201 -7.97 11.44 -0.66
CA ALA A 201 -6.82 10.64 -1.11
C ALA A 201 -6.92 9.18 -0.64
N LEU A 202 -7.50 8.94 0.53
CA LEU A 202 -7.74 7.60 1.06
C LEU A 202 -9.04 6.95 0.52
N GLY A 203 -9.79 7.65 -0.33
CA GLY A 203 -11.05 7.15 -0.90
C GLY A 203 -12.12 6.85 0.16
N LEU A 204 -12.09 7.56 1.29
CA LEU A 204 -13.07 7.34 2.36
C LEU A 204 -14.46 7.87 1.97
N PRO A 205 -15.54 7.21 2.42
CA PRO A 205 -16.89 7.67 2.17
C PRO A 205 -17.12 9.09 2.74
N ALA A 206 -17.92 9.90 2.04
CA ALA A 206 -18.21 11.28 2.46
C ALA A 206 -18.84 11.35 3.87
N GLU A 207 -19.56 10.32 4.28
CA GLU A 207 -20.17 10.21 5.60
C GLU A 207 -19.13 10.18 6.72
N SER A 208 -17.91 9.74 6.41
CA SER A 208 -16.79 9.70 7.37
C SER A 208 -16.33 11.10 7.78
N GLU A 209 -16.52 12.11 6.91
CA GLU A 209 -16.05 13.48 7.13
C GLU A 209 -16.58 14.09 8.42
N ALA A 210 -17.87 13.95 8.67
CA ALA A 210 -18.49 14.52 9.86
C ALA A 210 -17.95 13.90 11.15
N PHE A 211 -17.70 12.60 11.14
CA PHE A 211 -17.13 11.90 12.29
C PHE A 211 -15.67 12.30 12.52
N ILE A 212 -14.86 12.32 11.47
CA ILE A 212 -13.46 12.72 11.54
C ILE A 212 -13.34 14.17 11.99
N ALA A 213 -14.18 15.09 11.48
CA ALA A 213 -14.22 16.46 11.90
C ALA A 213 -14.50 16.61 13.41
N LYS A 214 -15.42 15.80 13.95
CA LYS A 214 -15.70 15.79 15.39
C LYS A 214 -14.51 15.27 16.21
N GLN A 215 -13.80 14.25 15.77
CA GLN A 215 -12.60 13.77 16.44
C GLN A 215 -11.48 14.83 16.42
N TRP A 216 -11.34 15.52 15.29
CA TRP A 216 -10.41 16.63 15.17
C TRP A 216 -10.75 17.80 16.11
N GLU A 217 -12.04 18.15 16.25
CA GLU A 217 -12.50 19.14 17.25
C GLU A 217 -12.12 18.70 18.68
N ILE A 218 -12.38 17.44 19.02
CA ILE A 218 -12.03 16.87 20.33
C ILE A 218 -10.51 16.94 20.58
N SER A 219 -9.69 16.81 19.55
CA SER A 219 -8.23 16.92 19.62
C SER A 219 -7.72 18.38 19.82
N GLY A 220 -8.61 19.38 19.76
CA GLY A 220 -8.26 20.79 19.87
C GLY A 220 -7.81 21.42 18.55
N PHE A 221 -8.32 20.92 17.42
CA PHE A 221 -8.05 21.45 16.07
C PHE A 221 -6.57 21.40 15.68
N GLN A 222 -5.88 20.35 16.09
CA GLN A 222 -4.46 20.16 15.79
C GLN A 222 -4.20 20.05 14.27
N PRO A 223 -3.00 20.45 13.78
CA PRO A 223 -2.59 20.14 12.41
C PRO A 223 -2.67 18.65 12.11
N LEU A 224 -2.87 18.26 10.82
CA LEU A 224 -3.01 16.87 10.43
C LEU A 224 -1.82 16.00 10.88
N VAL A 225 -0.61 16.55 10.84
CA VAL A 225 0.63 15.85 11.26
C VAL A 225 0.65 15.47 12.74
N ASP A 226 -0.07 16.22 13.59
CA ASP A 226 -0.18 15.98 15.03
C ASP A 226 -1.45 15.18 15.36
N PHE A 227 -2.54 15.47 14.67
CA PHE A 227 -3.82 14.80 14.84
C PHE A 227 -3.81 13.35 14.35
N ALA A 228 -3.30 13.12 13.12
CA ALA A 228 -3.27 11.83 12.47
C ALA A 228 -1.95 11.62 11.70
N PRO A 229 -0.83 11.41 12.41
CA PRO A 229 0.51 11.39 11.81
C PRO A 229 0.70 10.30 10.76
N TYR A 230 0.05 9.14 10.92
CA TYR A 230 0.14 8.06 9.93
C TYR A 230 -0.57 8.46 8.63
N ALA A 231 -1.80 8.97 8.72
CA ALA A 231 -2.54 9.46 7.55
C ALA A 231 -1.81 10.65 6.89
N ALA A 232 -1.17 11.53 7.67
CA ALA A 232 -0.34 12.61 7.15
C ALA A 232 0.86 12.09 6.33
N ASN A 233 1.53 11.03 6.79
CA ASN A 233 2.62 10.41 6.03
C ASN A 233 2.15 9.81 4.71
N VAL A 234 1.02 9.10 4.72
CA VAL A 234 0.45 8.52 3.49
C VAL A 234 0.06 9.64 2.51
N LEU A 235 -0.61 10.69 2.99
CA LEU A 235 -0.94 11.86 2.17
C LEU A 235 0.32 12.53 1.61
N THR A 236 1.40 12.62 2.39
CA THR A 236 2.67 13.18 1.92
C THR A 236 3.26 12.34 0.79
N ALA A 237 3.21 11.01 0.89
CA ALA A 237 3.67 10.12 -0.17
C ALA A 237 2.84 10.28 -1.45
N GLU A 238 1.52 10.29 -1.35
CA GLU A 238 0.61 10.51 -2.48
C GLU A 238 0.88 11.86 -3.18
N LEU A 239 0.97 12.93 -2.41
CA LEU A 239 1.27 14.26 -2.95
C LEU A 239 2.65 14.31 -3.61
N PHE A 240 3.66 13.70 -3.00
CA PHE A 240 5.00 13.60 -3.57
C PHE A 240 4.95 12.97 -4.97
N PHE A 241 4.27 11.83 -5.13
CA PHE A 241 4.13 11.17 -6.44
C PHE A 241 3.41 12.05 -7.45
N HIS A 242 2.32 12.69 -7.06
CA HIS A 242 1.60 13.59 -7.96
C HIS A 242 2.43 14.81 -8.37
N ILE A 243 3.17 15.42 -7.45
CA ILE A 243 4.08 16.54 -7.75
C ILE A 243 5.20 16.06 -8.68
N ALA A 244 5.83 14.93 -8.39
CA ALA A 244 6.91 14.39 -9.20
C ALA A 244 6.45 14.04 -10.63
N LEU A 245 5.25 13.47 -10.75
CA LEU A 245 4.64 13.16 -12.05
C LEU A 245 4.35 14.43 -12.86
N GLN A 246 3.77 15.47 -12.25
CA GLN A 246 3.49 16.74 -12.90
C GLN A 246 4.76 17.51 -13.31
N ALA A 247 5.83 17.34 -12.55
CA ALA A 247 7.15 17.89 -12.84
C ALA A 247 7.93 17.07 -13.89
N ASN A 248 7.38 15.97 -14.42
CA ASN A 248 8.06 15.00 -15.29
C ASN A 248 9.35 14.42 -14.67
N LEU A 249 9.43 14.31 -13.37
CA LEU A 249 10.54 13.69 -12.63
C LEU A 249 10.39 12.17 -12.54
N VAL A 250 9.17 11.68 -12.67
CA VAL A 250 8.79 10.27 -12.81
C VAL A 250 7.89 10.12 -14.03
N THR A 251 7.91 8.96 -14.66
CA THR A 251 7.08 8.71 -15.84
C THR A 251 5.74 8.09 -15.46
N PRO A 252 4.71 8.19 -16.33
CA PRO A 252 3.47 7.42 -16.11
C PRO A 252 3.69 5.90 -16.04
N HIS A 253 4.78 5.41 -16.61
CA HIS A 253 5.19 4.01 -16.53
C HIS A 253 5.61 3.66 -15.10
N ASP A 254 6.43 4.50 -14.47
CA ASP A 254 6.82 4.32 -13.07
C ASP A 254 5.60 4.25 -12.14
N ARG A 255 4.52 4.99 -12.47
CA ARG A 255 3.25 4.93 -11.76
C ARG A 255 2.53 3.59 -11.93
N GLN A 256 2.65 2.96 -13.10
CA GLN A 256 2.05 1.65 -13.35
C GLN A 256 2.76 0.53 -12.61
N ASP A 257 4.02 0.77 -12.24
CA ASP A 257 4.85 -0.18 -11.50
C ASP A 257 4.78 0.06 -9.97
N ILE A 258 4.26 1.22 -9.54
CA ILE A 258 4.13 1.61 -8.12
C ILE A 258 2.67 1.46 -7.63
N GLY A 259 1.70 1.34 -8.53
CA GLY A 259 0.26 1.29 -8.23
C GLY A 259 -0.32 -0.08 -8.04
#